data_1fed4c4ad91c800e812946d6b73d2886
#
_entry.id   1fed4c4ad91c800e812946d6b73d2886
#
_cell.length_a   1.000
_cell.length_b   1.000
_cell.length_c   1.000
_cell.angle_alpha   90.00
_cell.angle_beta   90.00
_cell.angle_gamma   90.00
#
_symmetry.space_group_name_H-M   'P 1'
#
loop_
_entity.id
_entity.type
_entity.pdbx_description
1 polymer ?
#
loop_
_entity_poly.entity_id
_entity_poly.type
_entity_poly.pdbx_seq_one_letter_code
_entity_poly.pdbx_strand_id
1 'polypeptide(L)'
;MTRILSIDPSSNRQATSTTGIVLLNNTRLIDYWVVPYGVTNFLQWWHDTGIHLEYDIAIVEKFIVRHGDGGRDNSVTQTVEAIKSVIPEVIEQSNMGYGTDVLDSVLKACGLWSFEKSHHQDVRAAARLALFYAMRNDMQDIVNEIGDRIYNEQETLPE
;
A
#
# COMPACT_ATOMS: atom_id res chain seq x y z
N MET A 1 18.58 -4.54 -3.34
CA MET A 1 17.44 -3.80 -2.76
C MET A 1 16.15 -4.33 -3.36
N THR A 2 15.08 -4.38 -2.58
CA THR A 2 13.83 -4.99 -2.99
C THR A 2 12.80 -3.92 -3.31
N ARG A 3 12.19 -4.02 -4.49
CA ARG A 3 11.09 -3.14 -4.90
C ARG A 3 9.75 -3.80 -4.61
N ILE A 4 8.91 -3.09 -3.87
CA ILE A 4 7.56 -3.56 -3.51
C ILE A 4 6.54 -2.61 -4.11
N LEU A 5 5.63 -3.17 -4.91
CA LEU A 5 4.43 -2.48 -5.38
C LEU A 5 3.30 -2.86 -4.42
N SER A 6 2.75 -1.88 -3.71
CA SER A 6 1.71 -2.11 -2.71
C SER A 6 0.44 -1.36 -3.08
N ILE A 7 -0.69 -2.04 -2.97
CA ILE A 7 -1.99 -1.54 -3.43
C ILE A 7 -3.03 -1.62 -2.32
N ASP A 8 -3.63 -0.46 -2.00
CA ASP A 8 -4.83 -0.35 -1.17
C ASP A 8 -6.06 -0.21 -2.07
N PRO A 9 -6.85 -1.28 -2.25
CA PRO A 9 -7.90 -1.30 -3.25
C PRO A 9 -9.11 -0.45 -2.85
N SER A 10 -9.73 0.16 -3.84
CA SER A 10 -10.95 0.96 -3.67
C SER A 10 -12.22 0.13 -3.76
N SER A 11 -13.33 0.74 -3.30
CA SER A 11 -14.67 0.30 -3.66
C SER A 11 -14.84 0.29 -5.19
N ASN A 12 -15.65 -0.62 -5.70
CA ASN A 12 -16.08 -0.62 -7.11
C ASN A 12 -17.46 0.03 -7.29
N ARG A 13 -17.99 0.64 -6.24
CA ARG A 13 -19.35 1.22 -6.23
C ARG A 13 -19.38 2.67 -5.78
N GLN A 14 -18.53 3.05 -4.83
CA GLN A 14 -18.52 4.40 -4.27
C GLN A 14 -17.55 5.30 -5.05
N ALA A 15 -18.10 6.27 -5.76
CA ALA A 15 -17.32 7.15 -6.64
C ALA A 15 -16.28 8.01 -5.90
N THR A 16 -16.42 8.19 -4.60
CA THR A 16 -15.47 8.94 -3.76
C THR A 16 -14.30 8.09 -3.27
N SER A 17 -14.38 6.77 -3.40
CA SER A 17 -13.30 5.85 -3.02
C SER A 17 -12.15 5.94 -4.02
N THR A 18 -10.93 5.73 -3.54
CA THR A 18 -9.73 5.73 -4.40
C THR A 18 -8.85 4.52 -4.08
N THR A 19 -8.13 4.05 -5.09
CA THR A 19 -7.08 3.05 -4.92
C THR A 19 -5.76 3.76 -4.70
N GLY A 20 -5.14 3.51 -3.55
CA GLY A 20 -3.80 4.02 -3.25
C GLY A 20 -2.73 3.02 -3.68
N ILE A 21 -1.70 3.49 -4.36
CA ILE A 21 -0.63 2.64 -4.87
C ILE A 21 0.70 3.29 -4.55
N VAL A 22 1.65 2.50 -4.02
CA VAL A 22 3.03 2.95 -3.83
C VAL A 22 3.99 1.96 -4.46
N LEU A 23 5.09 2.47 -4.98
CA LEU A 23 6.26 1.69 -5.37
C LEU A 23 7.41 2.11 -4.47
N LEU A 24 7.89 1.17 -3.67
CA LEU A 24 9.01 1.41 -2.75
C LEU A 24 10.24 0.65 -3.22
N ASN A 25 11.41 1.24 -2.99
CA ASN A 25 12.69 0.54 -3.04
C ASN A 25 13.20 0.43 -1.60
N ASN A 26 13.05 -0.72 -0.97
CA ASN A 26 13.09 -0.90 0.47
C ASN A 26 12.09 0.05 1.15
N THR A 27 12.57 1.06 1.90
CA THR A 27 11.69 2.05 2.55
C THR A 27 11.53 3.34 1.73
N ARG A 28 12.28 3.48 0.63
CA ARG A 28 12.30 4.72 -0.13
C ARG A 28 11.17 4.75 -1.16
N LEU A 29 10.42 5.83 -1.16
CA LEU A 29 9.36 6.06 -2.14
C LEU A 29 9.97 6.34 -3.51
N ILE A 30 9.65 5.48 -4.48
CA ILE A 30 9.99 5.68 -5.90
C ILE A 30 8.90 6.49 -6.57
N ASP A 31 7.64 6.08 -6.40
CA ASP A 31 6.49 6.79 -6.96
C ASP A 31 5.22 6.35 -6.23
N TYR A 32 4.14 7.09 -6.43
CA TYR A 32 2.83 6.77 -5.88
C TYR A 32 1.72 7.25 -6.81
N TRP A 33 0.55 6.64 -6.68
CA TRP A 33 -0.63 6.99 -7.48
C TRP A 33 -1.88 6.95 -6.63
N VAL A 34 -2.79 7.86 -6.92
CA VAL A 34 -4.15 7.87 -6.40
C VAL A 34 -5.08 7.64 -7.57
N VAL A 35 -5.60 6.42 -7.69
CA VAL A 35 -6.42 6.02 -8.84
C VAL A 35 -7.88 6.15 -8.45
N PRO A 36 -8.73 6.76 -9.31
CA PRO A 36 -10.17 6.81 -9.04
C PRO A 36 -10.75 5.42 -8.82
N TYR A 37 -11.92 5.36 -8.21
CA TYR A 37 -12.53 4.14 -7.74
C TYR A 37 -12.70 3.06 -8.81
N GLY A 38 -12.64 1.82 -8.37
CA GLY A 38 -13.18 0.67 -9.06
C GLY A 38 -12.29 -0.01 -10.09
N VAL A 39 -12.87 -1.03 -10.68
CA VAL A 39 -12.22 -1.96 -11.61
C VAL A 39 -11.74 -1.24 -12.87
N THR A 40 -12.63 -0.48 -13.51
CA THR A 40 -12.32 0.17 -14.80
C THR A 40 -11.14 1.13 -14.68
N ASN A 41 -11.13 1.97 -13.63
CA ASN A 41 -10.06 2.92 -13.42
C ASN A 41 -8.73 2.24 -13.06
N PHE A 42 -8.79 1.17 -12.28
CA PHE A 42 -7.57 0.41 -11.97
C PHE A 42 -7.00 -0.24 -13.23
N LEU A 43 -7.82 -0.89 -14.04
CA LEU A 43 -7.37 -1.54 -15.27
C LEU A 43 -6.78 -0.53 -16.25
N GLN A 44 -7.35 0.67 -16.34
CA GLN A 44 -6.81 1.75 -17.16
C GLN A 44 -5.43 2.21 -16.66
N TRP A 45 -5.29 2.39 -15.33
CA TRP A 45 -4.00 2.73 -14.73
C TRP A 45 -2.96 1.64 -14.99
N TRP A 46 -3.36 0.37 -14.86
CA TRP A 46 -2.46 -0.75 -15.14
C TRP A 46 -1.99 -0.75 -16.58
N HIS A 47 -2.90 -0.58 -17.52
CA HIS A 47 -2.57 -0.54 -18.95
C HIS A 47 -1.63 0.61 -19.30
N ASP A 48 -1.87 1.79 -18.73
CA ASP A 48 -1.10 2.99 -19.05
C ASP A 48 0.22 3.09 -18.28
N THR A 49 0.26 2.59 -17.07
CA THR A 49 1.38 2.81 -16.15
C THR A 49 1.89 1.53 -15.50
N GLY A 50 1.01 0.81 -14.81
CA GLY A 50 1.41 -0.31 -13.95
C GLY A 50 2.16 -1.41 -14.67
N ILE A 51 1.74 -1.76 -15.88
CA ILE A 51 2.34 -2.83 -16.67
C ILE A 51 3.81 -2.55 -17.03
N HIS A 52 4.22 -1.29 -16.99
CA HIS A 52 5.60 -0.87 -17.32
C HIS A 52 6.50 -0.75 -16.10
N LEU A 53 5.95 -0.90 -14.89
CA LEU A 53 6.74 -0.77 -13.65
C LEU A 53 7.58 -2.01 -13.40
N GLU A 54 8.78 -1.78 -12.90
CA GLU A 54 9.67 -2.86 -12.44
C GLU A 54 9.54 -3.00 -10.92
N TYR A 55 9.19 -4.20 -10.47
CA TYR A 55 9.09 -4.54 -9.05
C TYR A 55 9.44 -6.00 -8.83
N ASP A 56 9.85 -6.32 -7.61
CA ASP A 56 10.17 -7.69 -7.21
C ASP A 56 8.96 -8.39 -6.60
N ILE A 57 8.16 -7.64 -5.84
CA ILE A 57 6.99 -8.14 -5.12
C ILE A 57 5.83 -7.18 -5.32
N ALA A 58 4.65 -7.73 -5.61
CA ALA A 58 3.40 -6.97 -5.61
C ALA A 58 2.50 -7.49 -4.51
N ILE A 59 1.94 -6.58 -3.72
CA ILE A 59 1.00 -6.92 -2.66
C ILE A 59 -0.27 -6.08 -2.78
N VAL A 60 -1.37 -6.68 -2.36
CA VAL A 60 -2.67 -6.02 -2.27
C VAL A 60 -3.27 -6.32 -0.91
N GLU A 61 -3.96 -5.34 -0.32
CA GLU A 61 -4.66 -5.56 0.93
C GLU A 61 -5.73 -6.64 0.74
N LYS A 62 -5.69 -7.64 1.62
CA LYS A 62 -6.69 -8.69 1.64
C LYS A 62 -8.02 -8.14 2.13
N PHE A 63 -9.04 -8.27 1.32
CA PHE A 63 -10.40 -7.89 1.70
C PHE A 63 -11.21 -9.12 2.09
N ILE A 64 -11.84 -9.06 3.26
CA ILE A 64 -12.68 -10.15 3.77
C ILE A 64 -14.14 -9.76 3.59
N VAL A 65 -14.86 -10.54 2.78
CA VAL A 65 -16.30 -10.39 2.63
C VAL A 65 -16.98 -10.82 3.93
N ARG A 66 -17.84 -9.95 4.47
CA ARG A 66 -18.66 -10.27 5.64
C ARG A 66 -20.12 -10.26 5.24
N HIS A 67 -20.74 -11.42 5.34
CA HIS A 67 -22.16 -11.57 5.09
C HIS A 67 -22.95 -11.19 6.35
N GLY A 68 -24.10 -10.55 6.16
CA GLY A 68 -24.96 -10.16 7.27
C GLY A 68 -24.66 -8.79 7.88
N ASP A 69 -23.57 -8.11 7.48
CA ASP A 69 -23.31 -6.72 7.85
C ASP A 69 -24.11 -5.80 6.93
N GLY A 70 -25.33 -5.44 7.34
CA GLY A 70 -26.22 -4.60 6.54
C GLY A 70 -25.53 -3.31 6.09
N GLY A 71 -25.53 -3.04 4.80
CA GLY A 71 -24.96 -1.84 4.22
C GLY A 71 -23.46 -1.86 3.99
N ARG A 72 -22.75 -2.92 4.36
CA ARG A 72 -21.31 -3.03 4.08
C ARG A 72 -21.07 -3.13 2.58
N ASP A 73 -20.12 -2.34 2.10
CA ASP A 73 -19.69 -2.36 0.71
C ASP A 73 -18.67 -3.48 0.48
N ASN A 74 -19.12 -4.59 -0.07
CA ASN A 74 -18.26 -5.72 -0.42
C ASN A 74 -17.72 -5.62 -1.86
N SER A 75 -17.99 -4.53 -2.57
CA SER A 75 -17.54 -4.38 -3.97
C SER A 75 -16.02 -4.22 -4.10
N VAL A 76 -15.31 -3.93 -3.01
CA VAL A 76 -13.84 -3.97 -2.96
C VAL A 76 -13.30 -5.31 -3.44
N THR A 77 -14.02 -6.40 -3.20
CA THR A 77 -13.68 -7.74 -3.71
C THR A 77 -13.51 -7.73 -5.23
N GLN A 78 -14.38 -7.01 -5.96
CA GLN A 78 -14.29 -6.92 -7.42
C GLN A 78 -13.02 -6.20 -7.86
N THR A 79 -12.62 -5.15 -7.15
CA THR A 79 -11.37 -4.44 -7.42
C THR A 79 -10.17 -5.35 -7.15
N VAL A 80 -10.17 -6.08 -6.04
CA VAL A 80 -9.11 -7.04 -5.72
C VAL A 80 -9.02 -8.13 -6.80
N GLU A 81 -10.15 -8.67 -7.26
CA GLU A 81 -10.15 -9.68 -8.33
C GLU A 81 -9.60 -9.13 -9.64
N ALA A 82 -9.90 -7.87 -9.97
CA ALA A 82 -9.33 -7.20 -11.15
C ALA A 82 -7.80 -7.07 -11.02
N ILE A 83 -7.32 -6.70 -9.84
CA ILE A 83 -5.88 -6.61 -9.56
C ILE A 83 -5.22 -7.97 -9.77
N LYS A 84 -5.81 -9.03 -9.21
CA LYS A 84 -5.31 -10.40 -9.34
C LYS A 84 -5.30 -10.88 -10.79
N SER A 85 -6.24 -10.41 -11.60
CA SER A 85 -6.35 -10.83 -13.01
C SER A 85 -5.20 -10.30 -13.87
N VAL A 86 -4.65 -9.12 -13.55
CA VAL A 86 -3.55 -8.50 -14.30
C VAL A 86 -2.20 -8.65 -13.62
N ILE A 87 -2.18 -8.95 -12.32
CA ILE A 87 -0.97 -9.23 -11.54
C ILE A 87 -1.15 -10.61 -10.90
N PRO A 88 -0.99 -11.71 -11.67
CA PRO A 88 -1.29 -13.05 -11.13
C PRO A 88 -0.43 -13.43 -9.92
N GLU A 89 0.78 -12.88 -9.83
CA GLU A 89 1.74 -13.12 -8.74
C GLU A 89 1.48 -12.24 -7.50
N VAL A 90 0.45 -11.38 -7.53
CA VAL A 90 0.16 -10.49 -6.40
C VAL A 90 -0.17 -11.28 -5.13
N ILE A 91 0.39 -10.83 -4.02
CA ILE A 91 0.18 -11.46 -2.71
C ILE A 91 -0.91 -10.69 -1.97
N GLU A 92 -1.94 -11.38 -1.50
CA GLU A 92 -2.94 -10.79 -0.63
C GLU A 92 -2.39 -10.76 0.80
N GLN A 93 -2.23 -9.54 1.34
CA GLN A 93 -1.71 -9.32 2.68
C GLN A 93 -2.81 -8.78 3.59
N SER A 94 -3.08 -9.48 4.68
CA SER A 94 -3.97 -8.96 5.74
C SER A 94 -3.37 -7.71 6.37
N ASN A 95 -4.21 -6.73 6.65
CA ASN A 95 -3.81 -5.53 7.38
C ASN A 95 -3.98 -5.67 8.91
N MET A 96 -4.35 -6.85 9.39
CA MET A 96 -4.59 -7.09 10.82
C MET A 96 -3.31 -6.84 11.62
N GLY A 97 -3.33 -5.83 12.48
CA GLY A 97 -2.19 -5.45 13.32
C GLY A 97 -1.23 -4.46 12.67
N TYR A 98 -1.45 -4.05 11.41
CA TYR A 98 -0.49 -3.19 10.74
C TYR A 98 -0.39 -1.79 11.38
N GLY A 99 -1.49 -1.29 11.97
CA GLY A 99 -1.46 -0.02 12.69
C GLY A 99 -0.67 -0.07 14.00
N THR A 100 -0.53 -1.24 14.60
CA THR A 100 0.26 -1.47 15.81
C THR A 100 1.73 -1.70 15.49
N ASP A 101 2.02 -2.49 14.45
CA ASP A 101 3.39 -2.84 14.07
C ASP A 101 4.08 -1.72 13.31
N VAL A 102 3.33 -0.97 12.50
CA VAL A 102 3.84 0.18 11.72
C VAL A 102 3.11 1.44 12.17
N LEU A 103 3.63 2.08 13.20
CA LEU A 103 3.06 3.31 13.76
C LEU A 103 3.17 4.48 12.76
N ASP A 104 2.36 5.50 12.96
CA ASP A 104 2.42 6.73 12.16
C ASP A 104 3.83 7.36 12.18
N SER A 105 4.52 7.29 13.33
CA SER A 105 5.87 7.78 13.48
C SER A 105 6.88 7.05 12.57
N VAL A 106 6.65 5.76 12.30
CA VAL A 106 7.48 4.97 11.38
C VAL A 106 7.31 5.48 9.95
N LEU A 107 6.08 5.70 9.53
CA LEU A 107 5.80 6.26 8.19
C LEU A 107 6.44 7.66 8.04
N LYS A 108 6.35 8.49 9.07
CA LYS A 108 6.98 9.82 9.07
C LYS A 108 8.49 9.73 8.93
N ALA A 109 9.12 8.84 9.69
CA ALA A 109 10.56 8.62 9.64
C ALA A 109 11.03 8.14 8.27
N CYS A 110 10.21 7.35 7.58
CA CYS A 110 10.53 6.82 6.25
C CYS A 110 10.12 7.75 5.09
N GLY A 111 9.57 8.93 5.38
CA GLY A 111 9.10 9.84 4.33
C GLY A 111 7.83 9.37 3.61
N LEU A 112 7.00 8.58 4.30
CA LEU A 112 5.80 7.94 3.75
C LEU A 112 4.53 8.49 4.40
N TRP A 113 4.56 9.74 4.83
CA TRP A 113 3.44 10.36 5.55
C TRP A 113 2.76 11.48 4.76
N SER A 114 3.55 12.38 4.17
CA SER A 114 3.05 13.54 3.43
C SER A 114 3.29 13.38 1.95
N PHE A 115 2.24 13.58 1.16
CA PHE A 115 2.27 13.48 -0.30
C PHE A 115 1.63 14.73 -0.90
N GLU A 116 1.99 15.08 -2.12
CA GLU A 116 1.53 16.31 -2.76
C GLU A 116 0.05 16.26 -3.18
N LYS A 117 -0.44 15.07 -3.51
CA LYS A 117 -1.82 14.89 -3.98
C LYS A 117 -2.78 14.73 -2.80
N SER A 118 -4.05 15.00 -3.03
CA SER A 118 -5.12 14.66 -2.10
C SER A 118 -5.21 13.13 -1.89
N HIS A 119 -6.01 12.67 -0.95
CA HIS A 119 -6.19 11.26 -0.61
C HIS A 119 -4.92 10.61 -0.06
N HIS A 120 -4.16 11.34 0.75
CA HIS A 120 -2.96 10.87 1.43
C HIS A 120 -3.19 9.57 2.21
N GLN A 121 -4.39 9.41 2.72
CA GLN A 121 -4.79 8.27 3.55
C GLN A 121 -4.65 6.94 2.83
N ASP A 122 -5.04 6.85 1.57
CA ASP A 122 -4.98 5.63 0.78
C ASP A 122 -3.53 5.29 0.42
N VAL A 123 -2.72 6.30 0.14
CA VAL A 123 -1.29 6.13 -0.14
C VAL A 123 -0.54 5.71 1.12
N ARG A 124 -0.87 6.31 2.26
CA ARG A 124 -0.32 5.90 3.56
C ARG A 124 -0.68 4.46 3.90
N ALA A 125 -1.91 4.05 3.63
CA ALA A 125 -2.36 2.69 3.86
C ALA A 125 -1.56 1.70 3.02
N ALA A 126 -1.33 1.99 1.74
CA ALA A 126 -0.52 1.17 0.86
C ALA A 126 0.93 1.09 1.33
N ALA A 127 1.52 2.22 1.75
CA ALA A 127 2.89 2.26 2.28
C ALA A 127 3.01 1.46 3.59
N ARG A 128 2.04 1.61 4.50
CA ARG A 128 2.01 0.88 5.76
C ARG A 128 1.94 -0.63 5.52
N LEU A 129 1.12 -1.05 4.56
CA LEU A 129 0.99 -2.45 4.20
C LEU A 129 2.32 -3.03 3.69
N ALA A 130 3.06 -2.26 2.89
CA ALA A 130 4.37 -2.68 2.37
C ALA A 130 5.38 -2.91 3.50
N LEU A 131 5.49 -1.97 4.44
CA LEU A 131 6.41 -2.11 5.57
C LEU A 131 5.98 -3.23 6.50
N PHE A 132 4.68 -3.39 6.71
CA PHE A 132 4.12 -4.47 7.51
C PHE A 132 4.45 -5.84 6.90
N TYR A 133 4.28 -5.97 5.59
CA TYR A 133 4.65 -7.19 4.85
C TYR A 133 6.13 -7.52 5.05
N ALA A 134 7.01 -6.53 4.91
CA ALA A 134 8.44 -6.72 5.09
C ALA A 134 8.78 -7.21 6.52
N MET A 135 8.14 -6.65 7.53
CA MET A 135 8.33 -7.07 8.93
C MET A 135 7.83 -8.49 9.16
N ARG A 136 6.64 -8.82 8.65
CA ARG A 136 6.02 -10.14 8.85
C ARG A 136 6.75 -11.26 8.12
N ASN A 137 7.49 -10.93 7.07
CA ASN A 137 8.22 -11.91 6.27
C ASN A 137 9.73 -11.84 6.50
N ASP A 138 10.15 -11.20 7.59
CA ASP A 138 11.57 -11.13 8.02
C ASP A 138 12.51 -10.65 6.90
N MET A 139 12.07 -9.65 6.14
CA MET A 139 12.90 -9.03 5.09
C MET A 139 13.92 -8.12 5.75
N GLN A 140 15.03 -8.72 6.18
CA GLN A 140 15.94 -8.14 7.16
C GLN A 140 16.59 -6.82 6.69
N ASP A 141 16.91 -6.70 5.41
CA ASP A 141 17.47 -5.45 4.87
C ASP A 141 16.47 -4.29 4.93
N ILE A 142 15.19 -4.55 4.72
CA ILE A 142 14.14 -3.53 4.86
C ILE A 142 13.91 -3.20 6.34
N VAL A 143 13.84 -4.22 7.19
CA VAL A 143 13.66 -4.05 8.65
C VAL A 143 14.82 -3.24 9.23
N ASN A 144 16.05 -3.53 8.81
CA ASN A 144 17.24 -2.77 9.24
C ASN A 144 17.18 -1.32 8.78
N GLU A 145 16.74 -1.07 7.55
CA GLU A 145 16.60 0.29 7.02
C GLU A 145 15.52 1.07 7.76
N ILE A 146 14.41 0.44 8.13
CA ILE A 146 13.39 1.07 8.98
C ILE A 146 14.01 1.51 10.32
N GLY A 147 14.76 0.63 10.96
CA GLY A 147 15.45 0.93 12.21
C GLY A 147 16.41 2.10 12.08
N ASP A 148 17.21 2.13 11.01
CA ASP A 148 18.15 3.21 10.74
C ASP A 148 17.43 4.55 10.54
N ARG A 149 16.31 4.55 9.86
CA ARG A 149 15.53 5.77 9.64
C ARG A 149 14.93 6.32 10.92
N ILE A 150 14.41 5.46 11.78
CA ILE A 150 13.88 5.84 13.08
C ILE A 150 14.99 6.42 13.95
N TYR A 151 16.16 5.78 13.97
CA TYR A 151 17.32 6.22 14.73
C TYR A 151 17.80 7.62 14.28
N ASN A 152 17.94 7.81 12.97
CA ASN A 152 18.38 9.08 12.40
C ASN A 152 17.40 10.22 12.69
N GLU A 153 16.10 9.95 12.67
CA GLU A 153 15.09 10.93 13.02
C GLU A 153 15.18 11.35 14.48
N GLN A 154 15.41 10.42 15.38
CA GLN A 154 15.60 10.71 16.80
C GLN A 154 16.84 11.59 17.04
N GLU A 155 17.92 11.37 16.29
CA GLU A 155 19.14 12.18 16.41
C GLU A 155 18.96 13.61 15.91
N THR A 156 18.05 13.85 14.98
CA THR A 156 17.80 15.19 14.41
C THR A 156 16.81 16.02 15.22
N LEU A 157 16.15 15.42 16.23
CA LEU A 157 15.24 16.15 17.09
C LEU A 157 16.03 17.10 18.00
N PRO A 158 15.57 18.35 18.18
CA PRO A 158 16.19 19.26 19.13
C PRO A 158 16.06 18.72 20.55
N GLU A 159 17.12 18.77 21.29
CA GLU A 159 17.12 18.39 22.71
C GLU A 159 16.28 19.35 23.55
#